data_dcde0630bc2450c478ab601f018c07a9
#
_entry.id   dcde0630bc2450c478ab601f018c07a9
#
_cell.length_a   1.000
_cell.length_b   1.000
_cell.length_c   1.000
_cell.angle_alpha   90.00
_cell.angle_beta   90.00
_cell.angle_gamma   90.00
#
_symmetry.space_group_name_H-M   'P 1'
#
loop_
_entity.id
_entity.type
_entity.pdbx_description
1 polymer ?
#
loop_
_entity_poly.entity_id
_entity_poly.type
_entity_poly.pdbx_seq_one_letter_code
_entity_poly.pdbx_strand_id
1 'polypeptide(L)'
;KNGILTYRRKKTSRQLFIKWEKPMQELIDKYNTSETSYLLPIIQNNGVDEWHQYQNEAHRINRNLKHIGKQMGLGIPLTTYVARHAWASIAQSKNVSLPVISEALGHDSEQTTRIYLASLDTSIVDKANSLILMSI
;
A
#
# COMPACT_ATOMS: atom_id res chain seq x y z
N LYS A 1 -12.27 18.79 -3.79
CA LYS A 1 -12.12 20.01 -4.61
C LYS A 1 -10.82 20.77 -4.37
N ASN A 2 -10.01 20.43 -3.35
CA ASN A 2 -8.75 21.14 -3.01
C ASN A 2 -7.50 20.30 -3.30
N GLY A 3 -7.59 19.32 -4.18
CA GLY A 3 -6.43 18.46 -4.47
C GLY A 3 -6.00 17.58 -3.29
N ILE A 4 -6.91 17.21 -2.40
CA ILE A 4 -6.65 16.33 -1.26
C ILE A 4 -7.69 15.21 -1.25
N LEU A 5 -7.21 13.97 -1.25
CA LEU A 5 -8.01 12.80 -0.95
C LEU A 5 -8.08 12.62 0.56
N THR A 6 -9.29 12.57 1.09
CA THR A 6 -9.52 12.36 2.51
C THR A 6 -10.30 11.07 2.71
N TYR A 7 -9.81 10.18 3.57
CA TYR A 7 -10.57 9.00 3.96
C TYR A 7 -10.32 8.61 5.42
N ARG A 8 -11.28 7.90 6.00
CA ARG A 8 -11.17 7.36 7.36
C ARG A 8 -10.82 5.89 7.31
N ARG A 9 -9.69 5.53 7.93
CA ARG A 9 -9.25 4.14 8.01
C ARG A 9 -10.17 3.33 8.93
N LYS A 10 -10.77 2.25 8.42
CA LYS A 10 -11.75 1.44 9.18
C LYS A 10 -11.14 0.82 10.44
N LYS A 11 -9.89 0.34 10.39
CA LYS A 11 -9.23 -0.38 11.48
C LYS A 11 -8.88 0.52 12.68
N THR A 12 -8.47 1.76 12.44
CA THR A 12 -7.94 2.68 13.46
C THR A 12 -8.79 3.93 13.61
N SER A 13 -9.86 4.06 12.82
CA SER A 13 -10.71 5.25 12.75
C SER A 13 -9.97 6.57 12.48
N ARG A 14 -8.66 6.50 12.16
CA ARG A 14 -7.87 7.69 11.81
C ARG A 14 -8.29 8.24 10.46
N GLN A 15 -8.38 9.54 10.39
CA GLN A 15 -8.57 10.27 9.14
C GLN A 15 -7.22 10.52 8.50
N LEU A 16 -7.11 10.17 7.21
CA LEU A 16 -5.90 10.33 6.41
C LEU A 16 -6.16 11.38 5.34
N PHE A 17 -5.15 12.20 5.09
CA PHE A 17 -5.15 13.26 4.08
C PHE A 17 -4.02 12.98 3.11
N ILE A 18 -4.34 12.78 1.85
CA ILE A 18 -3.36 12.46 0.81
C ILE A 18 -3.48 13.53 -0.26
N LYS A 19 -2.38 14.20 -0.56
CA LYS A 19 -2.34 15.13 -1.68
C LYS A 19 -2.69 14.40 -2.97
N TRP A 20 -3.59 15.00 -3.75
CA TRP A 20 -3.99 14.46 -5.04
C TRP A 20 -2.87 14.73 -6.05
N GLU A 21 -2.26 13.68 -6.56
CA GLU A 21 -1.16 13.76 -7.50
C GLU A 21 -1.62 13.41 -8.93
N LYS A 22 -0.90 13.94 -9.93
CA LYS A 22 -1.20 13.72 -11.34
C LYS A 22 -1.37 12.24 -11.72
N PRO A 23 -0.49 11.30 -11.29
CA PRO A 23 -0.68 9.88 -11.58
C PRO A 23 -2.00 9.29 -11.03
N MET A 24 -2.50 9.82 -9.92
CA MET A 24 -3.80 9.38 -9.37
C MET A 24 -4.94 9.82 -10.29
N GLN A 25 -4.87 11.05 -10.82
CA GLN A 25 -5.87 11.55 -11.77
C GLN A 25 -5.85 10.73 -13.07
N GLU A 26 -4.67 10.45 -13.61
CA GLU A 26 -4.50 9.64 -14.82
C GLU A 26 -5.13 8.24 -14.67
N LEU A 27 -4.98 7.62 -13.48
CA LEU A 27 -5.61 6.33 -13.19
C LEU A 27 -7.15 6.45 -13.12
N ILE A 28 -7.67 7.49 -12.49
CA ILE A 28 -9.12 7.71 -12.41
C ILE A 28 -9.68 7.96 -13.81
N ASP A 29 -9.06 8.84 -14.59
CA ASP A 29 -9.49 9.16 -15.96
C ASP A 29 -9.51 7.92 -16.86
N LYS A 30 -8.56 7.00 -16.63
CA LYS A 30 -8.47 5.74 -17.39
C LYS A 30 -9.56 4.73 -17.04
N TYR A 31 -9.98 4.67 -15.77
CA TYR A 31 -10.84 3.59 -15.26
C TYR A 31 -12.21 4.07 -14.75
N ASN A 32 -12.42 5.39 -14.64
CA ASN A 32 -13.70 5.90 -14.18
C ASN A 32 -14.75 5.69 -15.27
N THR A 33 -15.76 4.91 -14.94
CA THR A 33 -17.04 4.91 -15.64
C THR A 33 -17.98 5.70 -14.76
N SER A 34 -18.53 6.80 -15.23
CA SER A 34 -19.38 7.75 -14.50
C SER A 34 -20.68 7.16 -13.89
N GLU A 35 -20.80 5.84 -13.85
CA GLU A 35 -22.00 5.09 -13.46
C GLU A 35 -22.11 4.84 -11.95
N THR A 36 -21.06 5.13 -11.17
CA THR A 36 -21.05 4.90 -9.71
C THR A 36 -20.56 6.12 -8.94
N SER A 37 -20.92 6.21 -7.66
CA SER A 37 -20.41 7.23 -6.74
C SER A 37 -18.97 6.95 -6.24
N TYR A 38 -18.39 5.82 -6.63
CA TYR A 38 -17.05 5.42 -6.25
C TYR A 38 -16.00 5.90 -7.25
N LEU A 39 -14.76 6.15 -6.79
CA LEU A 39 -13.66 6.59 -7.63
C LEU A 39 -13.25 5.56 -8.70
N LEU A 40 -13.43 4.29 -8.42
CA LEU A 40 -13.14 3.19 -9.34
C LEU A 40 -14.38 2.31 -9.50
N PRO A 41 -14.61 1.71 -10.68
CA PRO A 41 -15.79 0.94 -10.99
C PRO A 41 -15.75 -0.48 -10.39
N ILE A 42 -15.36 -0.59 -9.11
CA ILE A 42 -15.28 -1.86 -8.38
C ILE A 42 -16.65 -2.22 -7.81
N ILE A 43 -17.31 -1.26 -7.21
CA ILE A 43 -18.66 -1.41 -6.66
C ILE A 43 -19.65 -0.95 -7.70
N GLN A 44 -20.57 -1.82 -8.06
CA GLN A 44 -21.59 -1.58 -9.08
C GLN A 44 -22.99 -1.67 -8.47
N ASN A 45 -23.93 -0.93 -9.03
CA ASN A 45 -25.33 -0.98 -8.62
C ASN A 45 -26.05 -2.15 -9.32
N ASN A 46 -25.73 -3.39 -8.93
CA ASN A 46 -26.23 -4.62 -9.56
C ASN A 46 -27.04 -5.51 -8.60
N GLY A 47 -27.47 -4.95 -7.45
CA GLY A 47 -28.23 -5.69 -6.43
C GLY A 47 -27.41 -6.62 -5.54
N VAL A 48 -26.11 -6.76 -5.79
CA VAL A 48 -25.20 -7.53 -4.93
C VAL A 48 -24.67 -6.61 -3.84
N ASP A 49 -24.59 -7.12 -2.62
CA ASP A 49 -24.03 -6.39 -1.47
C ASP A 49 -22.61 -5.87 -1.75
N GLU A 50 -22.38 -4.59 -1.45
CA GLU A 50 -21.11 -3.90 -1.71
C GLU A 50 -19.90 -4.56 -1.05
N TRP A 51 -20.08 -5.10 0.16
CA TRP A 51 -19.03 -5.81 0.88
C TRP A 51 -18.60 -7.08 0.13
N HIS A 52 -19.54 -7.84 -0.38
CA HIS A 52 -19.24 -9.03 -1.19
C HIS A 52 -18.57 -8.67 -2.52
N GLN A 53 -19.01 -7.60 -3.19
CA GLN A 53 -18.34 -7.10 -4.39
C GLN A 53 -16.88 -6.72 -4.11
N TYR A 54 -16.65 -5.95 -3.04
CA TYR A 54 -15.31 -5.55 -2.62
C TYR A 54 -14.41 -6.77 -2.32
N GLN A 55 -14.90 -7.74 -1.55
CA GLN A 55 -14.14 -8.94 -1.19
C GLN A 55 -13.75 -9.76 -2.42
N ASN A 56 -14.72 -10.01 -3.30
CA ASN A 56 -14.49 -10.77 -4.53
C ASN A 56 -13.44 -10.09 -5.41
N GLU A 57 -13.54 -8.77 -5.57
CA GLU A 57 -12.60 -8.01 -6.39
C GLU A 57 -11.20 -7.97 -5.75
N ALA A 58 -11.10 -7.79 -4.45
CA ALA A 58 -9.82 -7.85 -3.74
C ALA A 58 -9.14 -9.22 -3.90
N HIS A 59 -9.90 -10.31 -3.82
CA HIS A 59 -9.38 -11.66 -4.09
C HIS A 59 -8.95 -11.83 -5.54
N ARG A 60 -9.73 -11.34 -6.51
CA ARG A 60 -9.42 -11.39 -7.93
C ARG A 60 -8.12 -10.64 -8.24
N ILE A 61 -7.98 -9.42 -7.74
CA ILE A 61 -6.79 -8.58 -7.91
C ILE A 61 -5.57 -9.29 -7.34
N ASN A 62 -5.64 -9.75 -6.10
CA ASN A 62 -4.48 -10.41 -5.46
C ASN A 62 -4.10 -11.73 -6.15
N ARG A 63 -5.06 -12.48 -6.69
CA ARG A 63 -4.78 -13.68 -7.51
C ARG A 63 -4.02 -13.32 -8.79
N ASN A 64 -4.47 -12.28 -9.49
CA ASN A 64 -3.82 -11.81 -10.72
C ASN A 64 -2.43 -11.25 -10.43
N LEU A 65 -2.24 -10.48 -9.36
CA LEU A 65 -0.94 -9.98 -8.94
C LEU A 65 0.03 -11.12 -8.63
N LYS A 66 -0.40 -12.18 -7.93
CA LYS A 66 0.44 -13.37 -7.69
C LYS A 66 0.86 -14.05 -9.00
N HIS A 67 -0.05 -14.12 -9.97
CA HIS A 67 0.26 -14.69 -11.29
C HIS A 67 1.32 -13.83 -12.01
N ILE A 68 1.15 -12.53 -12.05
CA ILE A 68 2.11 -11.58 -12.62
C ILE A 68 3.47 -11.72 -11.91
N GLY A 69 3.48 -11.70 -10.57
CA GLY A 69 4.72 -11.87 -9.80
C GLY A 69 5.46 -13.17 -10.16
N LYS A 70 4.74 -14.26 -10.33
CA LYS A 70 5.31 -15.55 -10.78
C LYS A 70 5.90 -15.46 -12.19
N GLN A 71 5.19 -14.82 -13.12
CA GLN A 71 5.70 -14.62 -14.49
C GLN A 71 6.96 -13.76 -14.53
N MET A 72 7.06 -12.79 -13.62
CA MET A 72 8.24 -11.91 -13.47
C MET A 72 9.39 -12.57 -12.70
N GLY A 73 9.24 -13.81 -12.22
CA GLY A 73 10.26 -14.50 -11.43
C GLY A 73 10.48 -13.92 -10.03
N LEU A 74 9.50 -13.20 -9.46
CA LEU A 74 9.63 -12.66 -8.11
C LEU A 74 9.64 -13.78 -7.08
N GLY A 75 10.60 -13.74 -6.15
CA GLY A 75 10.73 -14.71 -5.05
C GLY A 75 9.65 -14.60 -3.97
N ILE A 76 8.81 -13.55 -4.02
CA ILE A 76 7.70 -13.31 -3.08
C ILE A 76 6.38 -13.18 -3.83
N PRO A 77 5.24 -13.60 -3.22
CA PRO A 77 3.93 -13.41 -3.81
C PRO A 77 3.57 -11.92 -3.90
N LEU A 78 3.38 -11.41 -5.11
CA LEU A 78 2.91 -10.03 -5.28
C LEU A 78 1.46 -9.90 -4.84
N THR A 79 1.16 -8.91 -4.01
CA THR A 79 -0.19 -8.58 -3.51
C THR A 79 -0.37 -7.08 -3.38
N THR A 80 -1.60 -6.59 -3.23
CA THR A 80 -1.86 -5.17 -2.94
C THR A 80 -1.17 -4.70 -1.66
N TYR A 81 -0.96 -5.60 -0.68
CA TYR A 81 -0.27 -5.28 0.56
C TYR A 81 1.24 -5.05 0.37
N VAL A 82 1.84 -5.69 -0.63
CA VAL A 82 3.26 -5.49 -1.00
C VAL A 82 3.52 -4.03 -1.40
N ALA A 83 2.56 -3.35 -2.04
CA ALA A 83 2.69 -1.92 -2.36
C ALA A 83 2.86 -1.07 -1.09
N ARG A 84 2.12 -1.39 -0.02
CA ARG A 84 2.26 -0.73 1.28
C ARG A 84 3.61 -0.99 1.94
N HIS A 85 4.10 -2.23 1.86
CA HIS A 85 5.44 -2.59 2.34
C HIS A 85 6.53 -1.84 1.55
N ALA A 86 6.44 -1.86 0.22
CA ALA A 86 7.39 -1.17 -0.65
C ALA A 86 7.46 0.33 -0.35
N TRP A 87 6.30 0.98 -0.21
CA TRP A 87 6.25 2.40 0.15
C TRP A 87 6.97 2.67 1.49
N ALA A 88 6.68 1.87 2.52
CA ALA A 88 7.28 2.03 3.84
C ALA A 88 8.82 1.83 3.82
N SER A 89 9.29 0.78 3.13
CA SER A 89 10.73 0.50 2.99
C SER A 89 11.45 1.58 2.19
N ILE A 90 10.84 2.07 1.11
CA ILE A 90 11.39 3.18 0.32
C ILE A 90 11.43 4.47 1.15
N ALA A 91 10.37 4.80 1.88
CA ALA A 91 10.33 5.96 2.76
C ALA A 91 11.46 5.90 3.81
N GLN A 92 11.64 4.73 4.44
CA GLN A 92 12.73 4.49 5.38
C GLN A 92 14.10 4.65 4.72
N SER A 93 14.33 4.06 3.55
CA SER A 93 15.61 4.17 2.83
C SER A 93 15.93 5.59 2.36
N LYS A 94 14.91 6.44 2.24
CA LYS A 94 15.02 7.88 1.93
C LYS A 94 15.10 8.75 3.17
N ASN A 95 15.29 8.17 4.35
CA ASN A 95 15.38 8.86 5.64
C ASN A 95 14.14 9.72 5.98
N VAL A 96 12.95 9.32 5.50
CA VAL A 96 11.71 9.93 5.97
C VAL A 96 11.54 9.60 7.45
N SER A 97 11.24 10.62 8.27
CA SER A 97 11.14 10.44 9.72
C SER A 97 10.04 9.46 10.12
N LEU A 98 10.28 8.72 11.20
CA LEU A 98 9.35 7.72 11.71
C LEU A 98 7.93 8.27 11.99
N PRO A 99 7.76 9.47 12.59
CA PRO A 99 6.44 10.07 12.78
C PRO A 99 5.69 10.26 11.45
N VAL A 100 6.36 10.72 10.40
CA VAL A 100 5.76 10.94 9.07
C VAL A 100 5.34 9.60 8.44
N ILE A 101 6.18 8.57 8.54
CA ILE A 101 5.83 7.21 8.07
C ILE A 101 4.63 6.69 8.86
N SER A 102 4.61 6.87 10.18
CA SER A 102 3.52 6.44 11.06
C SER A 102 2.19 7.09 10.68
N GLU A 103 2.20 8.40 10.47
CA GLU A 103 1.03 9.16 10.04
C GLU A 103 0.52 8.69 8.67
N ALA A 104 1.41 8.61 7.68
CA ALA A 104 1.06 8.17 6.33
C ALA A 104 0.50 6.74 6.28
N LEU A 105 1.02 5.84 7.14
CA LEU A 105 0.49 4.49 7.29
C LEU A 105 -0.79 4.43 8.14
N GLY A 106 -1.18 5.53 8.81
CA GLY A 106 -2.33 5.58 9.71
C GLY A 106 -2.18 4.64 10.91
N HIS A 107 -0.98 4.50 11.47
CA HIS A 107 -0.76 3.74 12.69
C HIS A 107 -1.14 4.57 13.91
N ASP A 108 -1.59 3.90 14.98
CA ASP A 108 -2.00 4.58 16.22
C ASP A 108 -0.80 5.05 17.03
N SER A 109 0.37 4.42 16.85
CA SER A 109 1.61 4.80 17.52
C SER A 109 2.83 4.59 16.64
N GLU A 110 3.88 5.35 16.92
CA GLU A 110 5.19 5.17 16.29
C GLU A 110 5.81 3.81 16.63
N GLN A 111 5.52 3.27 17.81
CA GLN A 111 5.97 1.94 18.20
C GLN A 111 5.44 0.86 17.25
N THR A 112 4.18 0.96 16.84
CA THR A 112 3.60 0.07 15.83
C THR A 112 4.35 0.19 14.50
N THR A 113 4.74 1.40 14.11
CA THR A 113 5.51 1.64 12.89
C THR A 113 6.92 1.11 13.00
N ARG A 114 7.57 1.25 14.14
CA ARG A 114 8.92 0.73 14.40
C ARG A 114 8.95 -0.80 14.28
N ILE A 115 8.02 -1.49 14.93
CA ILE A 115 7.88 -2.95 14.83
C ILE A 115 7.59 -3.37 13.39
N TYR A 116 6.71 -2.66 12.70
CA TYR A 116 6.36 -2.92 11.31
C TYR A 116 7.59 -2.80 10.38
N LEU A 117 8.34 -1.71 10.47
CA LEU A 117 9.54 -1.48 9.66
C LEU A 117 10.62 -2.51 9.96
N ALA A 118 10.84 -2.84 11.22
CA ALA A 118 11.79 -3.88 11.61
C ALA A 118 11.45 -5.26 11.02
N SER A 119 10.17 -5.55 10.83
CA SER A 119 9.73 -6.80 10.17
C SER A 119 9.95 -6.82 8.65
N LEU A 120 10.18 -5.66 8.03
CA LEU A 120 10.42 -5.54 6.59
C LEU A 120 11.90 -5.56 6.22
N ASP A 121 12.78 -5.30 7.15
CA ASP A 121 14.20 -5.04 6.88
C ASP A 121 15.12 -6.07 7.55
N THR A 122 15.31 -7.19 6.87
CA THR A 122 16.41 -8.11 7.18
C THR A 122 17.71 -7.72 6.47
N SER A 123 17.62 -6.87 5.44
CA SER A 123 18.76 -6.55 4.56
C SER A 123 19.84 -5.69 5.21
N ILE A 124 19.51 -4.89 6.22
CA ILE A 124 20.48 -4.05 6.93
C ILE A 124 21.44 -4.91 7.76
N VAL A 125 20.91 -5.91 8.46
CA VAL A 125 21.72 -6.86 9.24
C VAL A 125 22.60 -7.69 8.31
N ASP A 126 22.07 -8.15 7.19
CA ASP A 126 22.82 -8.94 6.21
C ASP A 126 23.94 -8.12 5.56
N LYS A 127 23.69 -6.84 5.23
CA LYS A 127 24.72 -5.93 4.73
C LYS A 127 25.79 -5.64 5.77
N ALA A 128 25.42 -5.40 7.03
CA ALA A 128 26.35 -5.18 8.12
C ALA A 128 27.23 -6.41 8.35
N ASN A 129 26.64 -7.61 8.36
CA ASN A 129 27.37 -8.86 8.47
C ASN A 129 28.34 -9.07 7.30
N SER A 130 27.92 -8.77 6.06
CA SER A 130 28.79 -8.87 4.90
C SER A 130 29.98 -7.91 4.99
N LEU A 131 29.79 -6.68 5.46
CA LEU A 131 30.87 -5.72 5.67
C LEU A 131 31.87 -6.18 6.76
N ILE A 132 31.34 -6.74 7.85
CA ILE A 132 32.19 -7.28 8.94
C ILE A 132 33.01 -8.46 8.42
N LEU A 133 32.40 -9.38 7.69
CA LEU A 133 33.11 -10.55 7.15
C LEU A 133 34.15 -10.19 6.09
N MET A 134 33.97 -9.09 5.35
CA MET A 134 34.94 -8.58 4.38
C MET A 134 36.16 -7.89 5.05
N SER A 135 36.06 -7.58 6.34
CA SER A 135 37.11 -6.89 7.11
C SER A 135 38.01 -7.85 7.94
N ILE A 136 37.72 -9.14 7.90
CA ILE A 136 38.49 -10.22 8.53
C ILE A 136 39.35 -10.95 7.48
#